data_f3634e5f18ba8c73e6038bf660fbcc7b
#
_entry.id   f3634e5f18ba8c73e6038bf660fbcc7b
#
_cell.length_a   1.000
_cell.length_b   1.000
_cell.length_c   1.000
_cell.angle_alpha   90.00
_cell.angle_beta   90.00
_cell.angle_gamma   90.00
#
_symmetry.space_group_name_H-M   'P 1'
#
loop_
_entity.id
_entity.type
_entity.pdbx_description
1 polymer ?
#
loop_
_entity_poly.entity_id
_entity_poly.type
_entity_poly.pdbx_seq_one_letter_code
_entity_poly.pdbx_strand_id
1 'polypeptide(L)'
;MRLLIVEDEPTLGRQLKSTLEGAGYAVDLATDGEDGHFMGSTENYDAIILDLGLPEVDGLTVLDRWRKDGRDFPVLVLTARDSWSDKVAGLDAGADAYLAKPFQSEELIAR
;
A
#
# COMPACT_ATOMS: atom_id res chain seq x y z
N MET A 1 14.06 -6.50 -6.12
CA MET A 1 13.09 -5.45 -5.83
C MET A 1 12.49 -5.64 -4.46
N ARG A 2 12.42 -4.59 -3.69
CA ARG A 2 11.92 -4.65 -2.31
C ARG A 2 10.61 -3.90 -2.20
N LEU A 3 9.58 -4.55 -1.65
CA LEU A 3 8.25 -4.00 -1.51
C LEU A 3 7.84 -3.94 -0.04
N LEU A 4 7.03 -2.93 0.30
CA LEU A 4 6.35 -2.86 1.59
C LEU A 4 4.85 -3.04 1.35
N ILE A 5 4.23 -3.89 2.15
CA ILE A 5 2.77 -4.03 2.20
C ILE A 5 2.31 -3.47 3.53
N VAL A 6 1.35 -2.54 3.52
CA VAL A 6 0.71 -2.01 4.73
C VAL A 6 -0.74 -2.44 4.70
N GLU A 7 -1.06 -3.50 5.46
CA GLU A 7 -2.38 -4.13 5.48
C GLU A 7 -2.66 -4.72 6.86
N ASP A 8 -3.77 -4.35 7.47
CA ASP A 8 -4.12 -4.78 8.83
C ASP A 8 -4.86 -6.13 8.90
N GLU A 9 -5.44 -6.59 7.79
CA GLU A 9 -6.12 -7.88 7.78
C GLU A 9 -5.09 -9.00 7.61
N PRO A 10 -4.91 -9.89 8.64
CA PRO A 10 -3.77 -10.82 8.64
C PRO A 10 -3.77 -11.81 7.47
N THR A 11 -4.94 -12.33 7.11
CA THR A 11 -5.03 -13.31 6.02
C THR A 11 -4.66 -12.67 4.69
N LEU A 12 -5.23 -11.51 4.40
CA LEU A 12 -4.94 -10.80 3.15
C LEU A 12 -3.48 -10.35 3.10
N GLY A 13 -2.95 -9.83 4.20
CA GLY A 13 -1.55 -9.42 4.26
C GLY A 13 -0.60 -10.58 3.94
N ARG A 14 -0.84 -11.75 4.52
CA ARG A 14 -0.04 -12.94 4.25
C ARG A 14 -0.18 -13.43 2.82
N GLN A 15 -1.39 -13.38 2.26
CA GLN A 15 -1.64 -13.77 0.87
C GLN A 15 -0.90 -12.85 -0.11
N LEU A 16 -0.96 -11.55 0.12
CA LEU A 16 -0.24 -10.57 -0.71
C LEU A 16 1.27 -10.79 -0.63
N LYS A 17 1.79 -10.97 0.57
CA LYS A 17 3.21 -11.23 0.77
C LYS A 17 3.65 -12.48 0.04
N SER A 18 2.92 -13.59 0.22
CA SER A 18 3.22 -14.86 -0.42
C SER A 18 3.19 -14.75 -1.96
N THR A 19 2.17 -14.09 -2.49
CA THR A 19 2.01 -13.90 -3.94
C THR A 19 3.19 -13.13 -4.53
N LEU A 20 3.59 -12.05 -3.88
CA LEU A 20 4.66 -11.20 -4.39
C LEU A 20 6.04 -11.83 -4.18
N GLU A 21 6.25 -12.54 -3.08
CA GLU A 21 7.48 -13.30 -2.90
C GLU A 21 7.61 -14.41 -3.93
N GLY A 22 6.50 -15.06 -4.29
CA GLY A 22 6.48 -16.04 -5.36
C GLY A 22 6.81 -15.46 -6.73
N ALA A 23 6.59 -14.16 -6.91
CA ALA A 23 6.94 -13.46 -8.15
C ALA A 23 8.38 -12.91 -8.12
N GLY A 24 9.14 -13.16 -7.07
CA GLY A 24 10.55 -12.79 -6.99
C GLY A 24 10.87 -11.52 -6.22
N TYR A 25 9.89 -10.93 -5.51
CA TYR A 25 10.12 -9.73 -4.72
C TYR A 25 10.49 -10.05 -3.28
N ALA A 26 11.33 -9.21 -2.68
CA ALA A 26 11.53 -9.20 -1.24
C ALA A 26 10.43 -8.33 -0.61
N VAL A 27 9.68 -8.85 0.35
CA VAL A 27 8.47 -8.19 0.86
C VAL A 27 8.51 -8.04 2.36
N ASP A 28 8.31 -6.81 2.86
CA ASP A 28 8.06 -6.53 4.27
C ASP A 28 6.57 -6.24 4.45
N LEU A 29 6.02 -6.59 5.62
CA LEU A 29 4.61 -6.41 5.94
C LEU A 29 4.49 -5.58 7.22
N ALA A 30 3.76 -4.45 7.13
CA ALA A 30 3.33 -3.68 8.28
C ALA A 30 1.82 -3.88 8.45
N THR A 31 1.36 -3.96 9.70
CA THR A 31 -0.03 -4.30 10.00
C THR A 31 -0.86 -3.11 10.47
N ASP A 32 -0.26 -1.95 10.58
CA ASP A 32 -0.98 -0.72 10.90
C ASP A 32 -0.32 0.49 10.21
N GLY A 33 -1.02 1.62 10.25
CA GLY A 33 -0.55 2.83 9.58
C GLY A 33 0.68 3.45 10.20
N GLU A 34 0.84 3.34 11.52
CA GLU A 34 2.00 3.90 12.22
C GLU A 34 3.28 3.16 11.84
N ASP A 35 3.27 1.83 11.92
CA ASP A 35 4.40 1.00 11.50
C ASP A 35 4.70 1.17 10.02
N GLY A 36 3.65 1.22 9.18
CA GLY A 36 3.80 1.44 7.75
C GLY A 36 4.47 2.77 7.46
N HIS A 37 4.03 3.84 8.11
CA HIS A 37 4.62 5.15 7.95
C HIS A 37 6.10 5.14 8.35
N PHE A 38 6.41 4.55 9.50
CA PHE A 38 7.79 4.46 9.98
C PHE A 38 8.69 3.70 9.01
N MET A 39 8.26 2.51 8.58
CA MET A 39 9.03 1.68 7.67
C MET A 39 9.26 2.36 6.32
N GLY A 40 8.22 2.96 5.75
CA GLY A 40 8.33 3.69 4.49
C GLY A 40 9.20 4.94 4.58
N SER A 41 9.31 5.51 5.77
CA SER A 41 10.13 6.71 6.01
C SER A 41 11.61 6.38 6.26
N THR A 42 11.91 5.18 6.73
CA THR A 42 13.27 4.81 7.16
C THR A 42 13.98 3.82 6.26
N GLU A 43 13.24 3.05 5.46
CA GLU A 43 13.79 2.03 4.57
C GLU A 43 13.61 2.44 3.10
N ASN A 44 14.40 1.87 2.24
CA ASN A 44 14.30 2.12 0.80
C ASN A 44 13.46 1.02 0.14
N TYR A 45 12.30 1.40 -0.35
CA TYR A 45 11.40 0.50 -1.07
C TYR A 45 11.29 0.91 -2.54
N ASP A 46 11.17 -0.09 -3.40
CA ASP A 46 10.94 0.14 -4.82
C ASP A 46 9.47 0.46 -5.11
N ALA A 47 8.57 -0.05 -4.27
CA ALA A 47 7.15 0.25 -4.32
C ALA A 47 6.48 -0.10 -3.00
N ILE A 48 5.32 0.49 -2.75
CA ILE A 48 4.53 0.22 -1.55
C ILE A 48 3.08 -0.08 -1.95
N ILE A 49 2.51 -1.12 -1.32
CA ILE A 49 1.08 -1.43 -1.43
C ILE A 49 0.45 -0.99 -0.11
N LEU A 50 -0.50 -0.07 -0.18
CA LEU A 50 -1.06 0.60 0.99
C LEU A 50 -2.57 0.46 1.02
N ASP A 51 -3.09 -0.16 2.10
CA ASP A 51 -4.53 -0.20 2.36
C ASP A 51 -4.97 1.14 2.96
N LEU A 52 -6.10 1.67 2.51
CA LEU A 52 -6.66 2.92 3.04
C LEU A 52 -7.39 2.72 4.37
N GLY A 53 -7.95 1.54 4.62
CA GLY A 53 -8.75 1.26 5.81
C GLY A 53 -7.95 0.82 7.03
N LEU A 54 -6.79 1.42 7.28
CA LEU A 54 -5.90 1.02 8.38
C LEU A 54 -6.39 1.52 9.74
N PRO A 55 -6.11 0.77 10.83
CA PRO A 55 -6.36 1.27 12.17
C PRO A 55 -5.35 2.35 12.55
N GLU A 56 -5.67 3.14 13.55
CA GLU A 56 -4.85 4.21 14.14
C GLU A 56 -4.59 5.37 13.19
N VAL A 57 -3.80 5.17 12.15
CA VAL A 57 -3.51 6.21 11.17
C VAL A 57 -4.06 5.78 9.82
N ASP A 58 -4.96 6.59 9.27
CA ASP A 58 -5.59 6.35 7.96
C ASP A 58 -4.51 6.27 6.86
N GLY A 59 -4.70 5.35 5.91
CA GLY A 59 -3.77 5.18 4.80
C GLY A 59 -3.56 6.43 3.96
N LEU A 60 -4.59 7.24 3.74
CA LEU A 60 -4.44 8.52 3.03
C LEU A 60 -3.52 9.47 3.79
N THR A 61 -3.62 9.50 5.11
CA THR A 61 -2.73 10.31 5.95
C THR A 61 -1.28 9.83 5.86
N VAL A 62 -1.06 8.52 5.87
CA VAL A 62 0.27 7.94 5.70
C VAL A 62 0.88 8.34 4.36
N LEU A 63 0.11 8.20 3.29
CA LEU A 63 0.56 8.58 1.94
C LEU A 63 0.91 10.07 1.87
N ASP A 64 0.05 10.92 2.41
CA ASP A 64 0.27 12.37 2.43
C ASP A 64 1.55 12.73 3.17
N ARG A 65 1.80 12.09 4.32
CA ARG A 65 3.03 12.31 5.11
C ARG A 65 4.27 11.92 4.32
N TRP A 66 4.26 10.77 3.64
CA TRP A 66 5.39 10.36 2.82
C TRP A 66 5.69 11.38 1.72
N ARG A 67 4.65 11.86 1.03
CA ARG A 67 4.84 12.84 -0.06
C ARG A 67 5.36 14.18 0.45
N LYS A 68 4.88 14.64 1.60
CA LYS A 68 5.36 15.87 2.22
C LYS A 68 6.81 15.76 2.70
N ASP A 69 7.23 14.55 3.08
CA ASP A 69 8.62 14.29 3.49
C ASP A 69 9.55 14.09 2.29
N GLY A 70 9.06 14.25 1.08
CA GLY A 70 9.86 14.10 -0.13
C GLY A 70 10.08 12.65 -0.58
N ARG A 71 9.35 11.70 -0.01
CA ARG A 71 9.42 10.30 -0.44
C ARG A 71 8.55 10.12 -1.67
N ASP A 72 9.13 9.70 -2.77
CA ASP A 72 8.47 9.65 -4.08
C ASP A 72 8.32 8.24 -4.65
N PHE A 73 8.56 7.20 -3.87
CA PHE A 73 8.39 5.82 -4.31
C PHE A 73 6.97 5.57 -4.84
N PRO A 74 6.80 4.64 -5.80
CA PRO A 74 5.47 4.28 -6.30
C PRO A 74 4.59 3.68 -5.20
N VAL A 75 3.33 4.10 -5.15
CA VAL A 75 2.35 3.59 -4.19
C VAL A 75 1.12 3.09 -4.94
N LEU A 76 0.77 1.82 -4.71
CA LEU A 76 -0.49 1.23 -5.13
C LEU A 76 -1.43 1.23 -3.93
N VAL A 77 -2.55 1.91 -4.05
CA VAL A 77 -3.55 1.98 -3.00
C VAL A 77 -4.55 0.84 -3.16
N LEU A 78 -4.75 0.07 -2.10
CA LEU A 78 -5.80 -0.96 -2.01
C LEU A 78 -6.89 -0.47 -1.08
N THR A 79 -8.15 -0.77 -1.40
CA THR A 79 -9.26 -0.46 -0.50
C THR A 79 -10.50 -1.26 -0.84
N ALA A 80 -11.30 -1.58 0.20
CA ALA A 80 -12.64 -2.11 0.03
C ALA A 80 -13.62 -1.01 -0.38
N ARG A 81 -13.23 0.24 -0.24
CA ARG A 81 -14.03 1.40 -0.66
C ARG A 81 -13.97 1.52 -2.17
N ASP A 82 -15.11 1.52 -2.81
CA ASP A 82 -15.23 1.56 -4.26
C ASP A 82 -15.97 2.81 -4.73
N SER A 83 -15.87 3.91 -3.98
CA SER A 83 -16.48 5.16 -4.36
C SER A 83 -15.52 5.99 -5.21
N TRP A 84 -16.09 6.78 -6.11
CA TRP A 84 -15.33 7.69 -6.95
C TRP A 84 -14.52 8.69 -6.11
N SER A 85 -15.12 9.21 -5.04
CA SER A 85 -14.46 10.19 -4.18
C SER A 85 -13.25 9.62 -3.47
N ASP A 86 -13.28 8.35 -3.02
CA ASP A 86 -12.12 7.70 -2.40
C ASP A 86 -11.00 7.48 -3.41
N LYS A 87 -11.35 7.13 -4.64
CA LYS A 87 -10.39 6.96 -5.73
C LYS A 87 -9.67 8.27 -6.05
N VAL A 88 -10.44 9.35 -6.17
CA VAL A 88 -9.90 10.68 -6.45
C VAL A 88 -9.04 11.15 -5.28
N ALA A 89 -9.48 10.95 -4.04
CA ALA A 89 -8.70 11.33 -2.87
C ALA A 89 -7.36 10.59 -2.80
N GLY A 90 -7.33 9.30 -3.15
CA GLY A 90 -6.10 8.54 -3.20
C GLY A 90 -5.12 9.06 -4.23
N LEU A 91 -5.60 9.35 -5.43
CA LEU A 91 -4.77 9.89 -6.50
C LEU A 91 -4.29 11.31 -6.18
N ASP A 92 -5.14 12.14 -5.60
CA ASP A 92 -4.78 13.50 -5.20
C ASP A 92 -3.73 13.51 -4.08
N ALA A 93 -3.75 12.50 -3.20
CA ALA A 93 -2.74 12.36 -2.15
C ALA A 93 -1.39 11.87 -2.69
N GLY A 94 -1.32 11.47 -3.95
CA GLY A 94 -0.07 11.10 -4.60
C GLY A 94 0.10 9.61 -4.89
N ALA A 95 -0.99 8.84 -4.90
CA ALA A 95 -0.94 7.43 -5.31
C ALA A 95 -0.71 7.31 -6.80
N ASP A 96 0.07 6.31 -7.19
CA ASP A 96 0.36 6.04 -8.61
C ASP A 96 -0.66 5.11 -9.24
N ALA A 97 -1.35 4.30 -8.45
CA ALA A 97 -2.37 3.38 -8.91
C ALA A 97 -3.37 3.10 -7.79
N TYR A 98 -4.52 2.58 -8.17
CA TYR A 98 -5.63 2.26 -7.27
C TYR A 98 -6.21 0.91 -7.65
N LEU A 99 -6.46 0.05 -6.66
CA LEU A 99 -7.06 -1.26 -6.89
C LEU A 99 -8.10 -1.54 -5.81
N ALA A 100 -9.34 -1.78 -6.23
CA ALA A 100 -10.44 -2.08 -5.31
C ALA A 100 -10.44 -3.55 -4.91
N LYS A 101 -10.76 -3.82 -3.64
CA LYS A 101 -10.97 -5.18 -3.15
C LYS A 101 -12.41 -5.62 -3.47
N PRO A 102 -12.66 -6.89 -3.78
CA PRO A 102 -11.66 -7.94 -4.04
C PRO A 102 -11.01 -7.81 -5.41
N PHE A 103 -9.80 -8.32 -5.55
CA PHE A 103 -9.06 -8.25 -6.81
C PHE A 103 -8.41 -9.60 -7.11
N GLN A 104 -8.00 -9.79 -8.37
CA GLN A 104 -7.26 -10.97 -8.79
C GLN A 104 -5.76 -10.72 -8.62
N SER A 105 -5.01 -11.78 -8.30
CA SER A 105 -3.55 -11.68 -8.14
C SER A 105 -2.87 -11.13 -9.40
N GLU A 106 -3.37 -11.48 -10.57
CA GLU A 106 -2.85 -10.99 -11.85
C GLU A 106 -3.00 -9.48 -11.98
N GLU A 107 -4.11 -8.90 -11.46
CA GLU A 107 -4.31 -7.46 -11.47
C GLU A 107 -3.25 -6.75 -10.62
N LEU A 108 -2.94 -7.31 -9.45
CA LEU A 108 -1.94 -6.77 -8.55
C LEU A 108 -0.55 -6.76 -9.20
N ILE A 109 -0.16 -7.86 -9.80
CA ILE A 109 1.17 -8.01 -10.41
C ILE A 109 1.31 -7.11 -11.63
N ALA A 110 0.23 -6.90 -12.38
CA ALA A 110 0.23 -6.06 -13.57
C ALA A 110 0.29 -4.56 -13.27
N ARG A 111 -0.05 -4.15 -12.06
CA ARG A 111 0.00 -2.72 -11.66
C ARG A 111 1.41 -2.36 -11.13
#